data_e778ae41192550452e01e15209f81166
#
_entry.id   e778ae41192550452e01e15209f81166
#
_cell.length_a   1.000
_cell.length_b   1.000
_cell.length_c   1.000
_cell.angle_alpha   90.00
_cell.angle_beta   90.00
_cell.angle_gamma   90.00
#
_symmetry.space_group_name_H-M   'P 1'
#
loop_
_entity.id
_entity.type
_entity.pdbx_description
1 polymer ?
#
loop_
_entity_poly.entity_id
_entity_poly.type
_entity_poly.pdbx_seq_one_letter_code
_entity_poly.pdbx_strand_id
1 'polypeptide(L)'
;MTKKMWAAAILTAAVLSAMTVCAEEAAVQLGEKTTDADYEVTLINETGKDIKAAQLRMNYAEEFSDNLLAEDVVFEDGQEAVWYCTPGEMVNYVPCVYDLKLTFDDDKEATLHTLPMGDAKEIKILMEEDVAYVSFTSLSLNYETDTKRRETEIAKISEKVLIADYNAKVAGGGSTGGSGGGGGWSGGGGDAPAPDQCLTDGLLN
;
A
#
# COMPACT_ATOMS: atom_id res chain seq x y z
N MET A 1 -67.86 29.68 52.95
CA MET A 1 -67.42 28.33 52.51
C MET A 1 -66.70 28.43 51.23
N THR A 2 -65.40 28.53 51.29
CA THR A 2 -64.49 28.74 50.10
C THR A 2 -63.78 27.43 49.77
N LYS A 3 -64.16 26.81 48.63
CA LYS A 3 -63.51 25.61 48.12
C LYS A 3 -62.23 26.02 47.42
N LYS A 4 -61.04 25.61 47.94
CA LYS A 4 -59.76 25.70 47.29
C LYS A 4 -59.60 24.58 46.25
N MET A 5 -59.54 24.94 44.97
CA MET A 5 -59.21 24.01 43.91
C MET A 5 -57.64 23.97 43.78
N TRP A 6 -57.11 22.80 43.95
CA TRP A 6 -55.72 22.52 43.70
C TRP A 6 -55.53 22.16 42.21
N ALA A 7 -54.81 22.97 41.47
CA ALA A 7 -54.36 22.64 40.10
C ALA A 7 -53.08 21.87 40.18
N ALA A 8 -53.13 20.60 39.79
CA ALA A 8 -51.92 19.77 39.61
C ALA A 8 -51.29 20.09 38.25
N ALA A 9 -50.10 20.70 38.26
CA ALA A 9 -49.31 20.90 37.06
C ALA A 9 -48.55 19.59 36.78
N ILE A 10 -48.91 18.92 35.67
CA ILE A 10 -48.15 17.77 35.15
C ILE A 10 -47.02 18.32 34.32
N LEU A 11 -45.80 18.20 34.85
CA LEU A 11 -44.55 18.55 34.13
C LEU A 11 -44.15 17.33 33.26
N THR A 12 -44.47 17.39 31.99
CA THR A 12 -44.05 16.39 31.02
C THR A 12 -42.61 16.72 30.60
N ALA A 13 -41.61 16.01 31.17
CA ALA A 13 -40.25 16.08 30.72
C ALA A 13 -40.13 15.29 29.41
N ALA A 14 -40.04 16.02 28.29
CA ALA A 14 -39.65 15.45 27.01
C ALA A 14 -38.14 15.16 27.04
N VAL A 15 -37.79 13.88 27.19
CA VAL A 15 -36.42 13.42 26.99
C VAL A 15 -36.18 13.40 25.49
N LEU A 16 -35.53 14.45 24.94
CA LEU A 16 -34.97 14.40 23.63
C LEU A 16 -33.75 13.45 23.69
N SER A 17 -33.95 12.20 23.30
CA SER A 17 -32.85 11.32 22.96
C SER A 17 -32.20 11.87 21.70
N ALA A 18 -31.07 12.58 21.83
CA ALA A 18 -30.19 12.86 20.73
C ALA A 18 -29.65 11.51 20.24
N MET A 19 -30.29 10.94 19.22
CA MET A 19 -29.66 9.90 18.41
C MET A 19 -28.49 10.57 17.70
N THR A 20 -27.31 10.38 18.22
CA THR A 20 -26.07 10.63 17.45
C THR A 20 -26.12 9.62 16.30
N VAL A 21 -26.58 10.03 15.15
CA VAL A 21 -26.34 9.33 13.90
C VAL A 21 -24.84 9.47 13.72
N CYS A 22 -24.08 8.43 14.11
CA CYS A 22 -22.74 8.25 13.57
C CYS A 22 -22.98 8.08 12.06
N ALA A 23 -22.74 9.13 11.29
CA ALA A 23 -22.51 8.98 9.87
C ALA A 23 -21.32 8.01 9.80
N GLU A 24 -21.55 6.83 9.26
CA GLU A 24 -20.48 5.93 8.85
C GLU A 24 -19.73 6.72 7.79
N GLU A 25 -18.58 7.28 8.18
CA GLU A 25 -17.72 8.05 7.30
C GLU A 25 -17.33 7.09 6.19
N ALA A 26 -17.71 7.42 4.96
CA ALA A 26 -17.43 6.56 3.83
C ALA A 26 -15.91 6.33 3.79
N ALA A 27 -15.48 5.07 3.86
CA ALA A 27 -14.06 4.72 3.83
C ALA A 27 -13.42 5.35 2.59
N VAL A 28 -12.25 5.95 2.76
CA VAL A 28 -11.47 6.47 1.62
C VAL A 28 -11.19 5.32 0.66
N GLN A 29 -11.31 5.60 -0.63
CA GLN A 29 -11.11 4.61 -1.68
C GLN A 29 -10.05 5.09 -2.65
N LEU A 30 -9.10 4.21 -2.97
CA LEU A 30 -8.11 4.41 -4.04
C LEU A 30 -8.47 3.52 -5.23
N GLY A 31 -8.76 4.15 -6.37
CA GLY A 31 -9.20 3.45 -7.57
C GLY A 31 -10.63 2.91 -7.44
N GLU A 32 -11.09 2.23 -8.48
CA GLU A 32 -12.43 1.65 -8.54
C GLU A 32 -12.33 0.13 -8.72
N LYS A 33 -13.20 -0.61 -8.05
CA LYS A 33 -13.35 -2.05 -8.28
C LYS A 33 -14.01 -2.28 -9.64
N THR A 34 -13.26 -2.86 -10.55
CA THR A 34 -13.73 -3.12 -11.94
C THR A 34 -14.17 -4.56 -12.13
N THR A 35 -13.53 -5.52 -11.42
CA THR A 35 -13.85 -6.95 -11.49
C THR A 35 -13.73 -7.62 -10.14
N ASP A 36 -14.26 -8.84 -9.99
CA ASP A 36 -14.07 -9.65 -8.80
C ASP A 36 -12.62 -10.21 -8.67
N ALA A 37 -11.82 -10.08 -9.72
CA ALA A 37 -10.42 -10.50 -9.74
C ALA A 37 -9.47 -9.39 -9.25
N ASP A 38 -9.97 -8.16 -9.06
CA ASP A 38 -9.14 -7.05 -8.59
C ASP A 38 -8.60 -7.35 -7.18
N TYR A 39 -7.36 -6.95 -6.95
CA TYR A 39 -6.82 -6.92 -5.60
C TYR A 39 -7.60 -5.91 -4.77
N GLU A 40 -7.93 -6.30 -3.55
CA GLU A 40 -8.56 -5.45 -2.54
C GLU A 40 -7.66 -5.43 -1.33
N VAL A 41 -7.02 -4.30 -1.10
CA VAL A 41 -6.00 -4.13 -0.05
C VAL A 41 -6.39 -2.95 0.82
N THR A 42 -6.36 -3.12 2.14
CA THR A 42 -6.50 -2.00 3.07
C THR A 42 -5.16 -1.28 3.19
N LEU A 43 -5.14 0.01 2.91
CA LEU A 43 -4.02 0.90 3.20
C LEU A 43 -4.28 1.65 4.48
N ILE A 44 -3.26 1.80 5.32
CA ILE A 44 -3.30 2.64 6.52
C ILE A 44 -2.22 3.70 6.37
N ASN A 45 -2.61 4.98 6.43
CA ASN A 45 -1.66 6.08 6.38
C ASN A 45 -1.08 6.34 7.77
N GLU A 46 0.11 5.91 8.04
CA GLU A 46 0.87 6.19 9.28
C GLU A 46 2.13 7.03 8.97
N THR A 47 2.06 7.92 7.97
CA THR A 47 3.20 8.74 7.54
C THR A 47 3.44 9.99 8.38
N GLY A 48 2.46 10.37 9.21
CA GLY A 48 2.44 11.66 9.92
C GLY A 48 2.06 12.84 9.04
N LYS A 49 1.55 12.59 7.81
CA LYS A 49 1.12 13.60 6.83
C LYS A 49 -0.13 13.15 6.10
N ASP A 50 -0.90 14.12 5.65
CA ASP A 50 -2.04 13.86 4.79
C ASP A 50 -1.60 13.64 3.34
N ILE A 51 -2.22 12.66 2.67
CA ILE A 51 -1.96 12.31 1.27
C ILE A 51 -3.08 12.90 0.42
N LYS A 52 -2.75 13.81 -0.49
CA LYS A 52 -3.70 14.48 -1.39
C LYS A 52 -3.77 13.88 -2.79
N ALA A 53 -2.78 13.07 -3.16
CA ALA A 53 -2.82 12.30 -4.41
C ALA A 53 -2.08 10.99 -4.26
N ALA A 54 -2.62 9.96 -4.92
CA ALA A 54 -2.01 8.64 -5.05
C ALA A 54 -2.13 8.22 -6.52
N GLN A 55 -1.01 7.85 -7.15
CA GLN A 55 -0.94 7.50 -8.57
C GLN A 55 -0.21 6.17 -8.72
N LEU A 56 -0.79 5.27 -9.51
CA LEU A 56 -0.27 3.93 -9.75
C LEU A 56 0.57 3.88 -11.03
N ARG A 57 1.65 3.12 -11.00
CA ARG A 57 2.39 2.69 -12.18
C ARG A 57 2.61 1.18 -12.12
N MET A 58 2.44 0.50 -13.23
CA MET A 58 2.73 -0.92 -13.38
C MET A 58 3.90 -1.14 -14.33
N ASN A 59 4.73 -2.13 -14.01
CA ASN A 59 5.85 -2.58 -14.85
C ASN A 59 6.79 -1.45 -15.30
N TYR A 60 6.98 -0.44 -14.44
CA TYR A 60 7.79 0.74 -14.73
C TYR A 60 7.40 1.45 -16.04
N ALA A 61 6.09 1.56 -16.32
CA ALA A 61 5.58 2.39 -17.40
C ALA A 61 6.15 3.81 -17.30
N GLU A 62 6.25 4.51 -18.43
CA GLU A 62 6.83 5.86 -18.45
C GLU A 62 6.03 6.85 -17.60
N GLU A 63 4.71 6.66 -17.53
CA GLU A 63 3.80 7.56 -16.83
C GLU A 63 3.07 6.84 -15.71
N PHE A 64 2.76 7.58 -14.66
CA PHE A 64 1.83 7.17 -13.61
C PHE A 64 0.39 7.41 -14.07
N SER A 65 -0.55 6.70 -13.47
CA SER A 65 -1.99 6.91 -13.69
C SER A 65 -2.43 8.32 -13.26
N ASP A 66 -3.67 8.65 -13.58
CA ASP A 66 -4.38 9.74 -12.91
C ASP A 66 -4.45 9.47 -11.39
N ASN A 67 -4.82 10.51 -10.63
CA ASN A 67 -5.01 10.40 -9.19
C ASN A 67 -6.11 9.35 -8.89
N LEU A 68 -5.78 8.40 -8.03
CA LEU A 68 -6.70 7.33 -7.60
C LEU A 68 -7.69 7.79 -6.52
N LEU A 69 -7.37 8.89 -5.80
CA LEU A 69 -8.30 9.53 -4.88
C LEU A 69 -9.33 10.33 -5.67
N ALA A 70 -10.59 10.30 -5.23
CA ALA A 70 -11.63 11.12 -5.81
C ALA A 70 -11.31 12.63 -5.64
N GLU A 71 -11.97 13.47 -6.43
CA GLU A 71 -11.83 14.93 -6.32
C GLU A 71 -12.17 15.39 -4.90
N ASP A 72 -11.35 16.28 -4.36
CA ASP A 72 -11.49 16.84 -3.00
C ASP A 72 -11.36 15.80 -1.84
N VAL A 73 -10.99 14.56 -2.12
CA VAL A 73 -10.70 13.56 -1.08
C VAL A 73 -9.24 13.61 -0.68
N VAL A 74 -9.01 13.63 0.63
CA VAL A 74 -7.70 13.55 1.26
C VAL A 74 -7.64 12.27 2.08
N PHE A 75 -6.55 11.54 1.99
CA PHE A 75 -6.27 10.37 2.81
C PHE A 75 -5.45 10.80 4.02
N GLU A 76 -6.15 11.13 5.11
CA GLU A 76 -5.58 11.74 6.31
C GLU A 76 -4.62 10.80 7.05
N ASP A 77 -3.71 11.37 7.83
CA ASP A 77 -2.85 10.59 8.71
C ASP A 77 -3.67 9.80 9.75
N GLY A 78 -3.33 8.52 9.93
CA GLY A 78 -4.08 7.59 10.78
C GLY A 78 -5.35 7.02 10.16
N GLN A 79 -5.72 7.41 8.95
CA GLN A 79 -6.93 6.93 8.27
C GLN A 79 -6.68 5.61 7.53
N GLU A 80 -7.75 4.85 7.32
CA GLU A 80 -7.79 3.65 6.49
C GLU A 80 -8.42 3.96 5.14
N ALA A 81 -7.88 3.34 4.09
CA ALA A 81 -8.44 3.40 2.75
C ALA A 81 -8.48 2.01 2.12
N VAL A 82 -9.46 1.76 1.27
CA VAL A 82 -9.51 0.54 0.46
C VAL A 82 -8.93 0.83 -0.91
N TRP A 83 -7.90 0.09 -1.28
CA TRP A 83 -7.28 0.20 -2.60
C TRP A 83 -7.70 -0.96 -3.49
N TYR A 84 -8.25 -0.63 -4.65
CA TYR A 84 -8.55 -1.59 -5.72
C TYR A 84 -7.53 -1.46 -6.84
N CYS A 85 -6.97 -2.61 -7.26
CA CYS A 85 -5.99 -2.65 -8.33
C CYS A 85 -6.18 -3.90 -9.17
N THR A 86 -6.34 -3.73 -10.46
CA THR A 86 -6.42 -4.85 -11.40
C THR A 86 -5.09 -5.61 -11.46
N PRO A 87 -5.10 -6.95 -11.32
CA PRO A 87 -3.90 -7.76 -11.45
C PRO A 87 -3.24 -7.57 -12.83
N GLY A 88 -1.96 -7.22 -12.83
CA GLY A 88 -1.18 -7.12 -14.05
C GLY A 88 -0.70 -8.49 -14.54
N GLU A 89 -0.46 -8.58 -15.84
CA GLU A 89 0.07 -9.79 -16.44
C GLU A 89 1.56 -9.98 -16.18
N MET A 90 1.98 -11.23 -16.03
CA MET A 90 3.39 -11.60 -16.05
C MET A 90 3.97 -11.41 -17.45
N VAL A 91 5.13 -10.77 -17.55
CA VAL A 91 5.87 -10.61 -18.80
C VAL A 91 7.13 -11.46 -18.74
N ASN A 92 7.25 -12.46 -19.61
CA ASN A 92 8.40 -13.37 -19.67
C ASN A 92 8.77 -13.99 -18.30
N TYR A 93 7.76 -14.47 -17.57
CA TYR A 93 7.88 -15.01 -16.20
C TYR A 93 8.31 -14.00 -15.12
N VAL A 94 8.41 -12.71 -15.45
CA VAL A 94 8.63 -11.64 -14.48
C VAL A 94 7.27 -11.19 -13.96
N PRO A 95 7.01 -11.24 -12.63
CA PRO A 95 5.77 -10.76 -12.03
C PRO A 95 5.55 -9.28 -12.31
N CYS A 96 4.27 -8.88 -12.36
CA CYS A 96 3.92 -7.48 -12.46
C CYS A 96 4.42 -6.71 -11.24
N VAL A 97 5.02 -5.56 -11.49
CA VAL A 97 5.53 -4.63 -10.46
C VAL A 97 4.53 -3.48 -10.33
N TYR A 98 4.20 -3.13 -9.10
CA TYR A 98 3.26 -2.05 -8.76
C TYR A 98 4.01 -0.99 -7.94
N ASP A 99 4.13 0.21 -8.49
CA ASP A 99 4.66 1.36 -7.78
C ASP A 99 3.54 2.35 -7.50
N LEU A 100 3.52 2.92 -6.30
CA LEU A 100 2.54 3.92 -5.90
C LEU A 100 3.26 5.23 -5.56
N LYS A 101 2.98 6.27 -6.34
CA LYS A 101 3.47 7.62 -6.06
C LYS A 101 2.44 8.36 -5.20
N LEU A 102 2.90 8.90 -4.10
CA LEU A 102 2.13 9.68 -3.14
C LEU A 102 2.53 11.15 -3.23
N THR A 103 1.55 12.05 -3.17
CA THR A 103 1.78 13.48 -3.00
C THR A 103 1.17 13.90 -1.68
N PHE A 104 1.96 14.50 -0.80
CA PHE A 104 1.56 14.93 0.53
C PHE A 104 1.00 16.36 0.54
N ASP A 105 0.43 16.78 1.67
CA ASP A 105 -0.14 18.10 1.90
C ASP A 105 0.90 19.24 1.74
N ASP A 106 2.18 18.95 2.02
CA ASP A 106 3.32 19.87 1.85
C ASP A 106 3.91 19.88 0.43
N ASP A 107 3.20 19.33 -0.57
CA ASP A 107 3.62 19.17 -1.97
C ASP A 107 4.85 18.28 -2.19
N LYS A 108 5.35 17.62 -1.18
CA LYS A 108 6.39 16.61 -1.35
C LYS A 108 5.82 15.35 -1.97
N GLU A 109 6.65 14.66 -2.75
CA GLU A 109 6.31 13.39 -3.35
C GLU A 109 7.19 12.28 -2.81
N ALA A 110 6.63 11.07 -2.72
CA ALA A 110 7.36 9.84 -2.46
C ALA A 110 6.81 8.72 -3.35
N THR A 111 7.67 7.83 -3.79
CA THR A 111 7.26 6.63 -4.53
C THR A 111 7.57 5.39 -3.70
N LEU A 112 6.56 4.57 -3.50
CA LEU A 112 6.66 3.23 -2.93
C LEU A 112 6.84 2.23 -4.06
N HIS A 113 7.93 1.46 -4.03
CA HIS A 113 8.28 0.58 -5.14
C HIS A 113 7.89 -0.87 -4.86
N THR A 114 7.52 -1.59 -5.90
CA THR A 114 7.28 -3.05 -5.86
C THR A 114 6.36 -3.46 -4.71
N LEU A 115 5.17 -2.87 -4.67
CA LEU A 115 4.19 -3.17 -3.62
C LEU A 115 3.73 -4.62 -3.66
N PRO A 116 3.47 -5.26 -2.50
CA PRO A 116 3.16 -6.69 -2.39
C PRO A 116 1.69 -6.99 -2.73
N MET A 117 1.21 -6.52 -3.90
CA MET A 117 -0.15 -6.76 -4.35
C MET A 117 -0.41 -8.26 -4.50
N GLY A 118 -1.47 -8.76 -3.85
CA GLY A 118 -1.78 -10.18 -3.80
C GLY A 118 -1.08 -10.99 -2.69
N ASP A 119 -0.08 -10.43 -2.02
CA ASP A 119 0.58 -11.04 -0.85
C ASP A 119 0.29 -10.32 0.47
N ALA A 120 -0.48 -9.26 0.44
CA ALA A 120 -0.93 -8.52 1.62
C ALA A 120 -2.42 -8.21 1.55
N LYS A 121 -3.10 -8.24 2.70
CA LYS A 121 -4.48 -7.73 2.84
C LYS A 121 -4.51 -6.33 3.43
N GLU A 122 -3.52 -6.01 4.24
CA GLU A 122 -3.33 -4.74 4.90
C GLU A 122 -1.89 -4.28 4.70
N ILE A 123 -1.73 -3.04 4.34
CA ILE A 123 -0.43 -2.41 4.13
C ILE A 123 -0.43 -1.08 4.89
N LYS A 124 0.51 -0.92 5.81
CA LYS A 124 0.78 0.35 6.49
C LYS A 124 1.80 1.14 5.70
N ILE A 125 1.46 2.39 5.40
CA ILE A 125 2.38 3.35 4.78
C ILE A 125 3.02 4.15 5.91
N LEU A 126 4.34 4.11 5.99
CA LEU A 126 5.12 4.79 7.03
C LEU A 126 6.14 5.73 6.39
N MET A 127 6.62 6.71 7.17
CA MET A 127 7.68 7.61 6.73
C MET A 127 8.70 7.79 7.85
N GLU A 128 9.98 7.69 7.51
CA GLU A 128 11.09 7.96 8.42
C GLU A 128 12.23 8.63 7.66
N GLU A 129 12.77 9.71 8.20
CA GLU A 129 13.85 10.48 7.57
C GLU A 129 13.57 10.88 6.10
N ASP A 130 12.32 11.31 5.81
CA ASP A 130 11.81 11.64 4.47
C ASP A 130 11.77 10.44 3.48
N VAL A 131 11.95 9.22 3.94
CA VAL A 131 11.79 7.99 3.12
C VAL A 131 10.46 7.33 3.48
N ALA A 132 9.57 7.23 2.48
CA ALA A 132 8.34 6.46 2.62
C ALA A 132 8.61 4.97 2.38
N TYR A 133 7.97 4.10 3.16
CA TYR A 133 8.07 2.65 3.03
C TYR A 133 6.78 2.00 3.51
N VAL A 134 6.63 0.70 3.27
CA VAL A 134 5.46 -0.05 3.74
C VAL A 134 5.84 -1.16 4.69
N SER A 135 4.95 -1.43 5.67
CA SER A 135 4.96 -2.62 6.51
C SER A 135 3.68 -3.43 6.28
N PHE A 136 3.79 -4.74 6.24
CA PHE A 136 2.67 -5.64 5.99
C PHE A 136 2.96 -7.05 6.52
N THR A 137 1.90 -7.85 6.69
CA THR A 137 2.04 -9.30 6.92
C THR A 137 1.94 -10.04 5.59
N SER A 138 3.02 -10.70 5.19
CA SER A 138 3.03 -11.54 3.99
C SER A 138 2.08 -12.73 4.16
N LEU A 139 1.15 -12.91 3.22
CA LEU A 139 0.21 -14.03 3.22
C LEU A 139 0.89 -15.35 2.89
N SER A 140 1.88 -15.31 2.00
CA SER A 140 2.63 -16.49 1.56
C SER A 140 3.60 -17.02 2.62
N LEU A 141 4.18 -16.13 3.42
CA LEU A 141 5.23 -16.46 4.39
C LEU A 141 4.72 -16.38 5.85
N ASN A 142 3.56 -15.77 6.07
CA ASN A 142 2.90 -15.63 7.37
C ASN A 142 3.79 -14.98 8.45
N TYR A 143 4.52 -13.93 8.07
CA TYR A 143 5.24 -13.06 9.01
C TYR A 143 5.17 -11.59 8.58
N GLU A 144 5.38 -10.70 9.55
CA GLU A 144 5.44 -9.26 9.33
C GLU A 144 6.80 -8.88 8.72
N THR A 145 6.76 -8.02 7.72
CA THR A 145 7.95 -7.52 7.02
C THR A 145 7.74 -6.06 6.60
N ASP A 146 8.82 -5.37 6.25
CA ASP A 146 8.77 -4.00 5.74
C ASP A 146 9.71 -3.81 4.53
N THR A 147 9.53 -2.69 3.85
CA THR A 147 10.34 -2.32 2.69
C THR A 147 11.34 -1.21 2.97
N LYS A 148 11.51 -0.80 4.24
CA LYS A 148 12.32 0.37 4.63
C LYS A 148 13.74 0.32 4.08
N ARG A 149 14.43 -0.82 4.26
CA ARG A 149 15.81 -0.97 3.76
C ARG A 149 15.88 -0.78 2.24
N ARG A 150 14.97 -1.43 1.51
CA ARG A 150 14.89 -1.32 0.06
C ARG A 150 14.63 0.11 -0.40
N GLU A 151 13.62 0.79 0.15
CA GLU A 151 13.29 2.17 -0.21
C GLU A 151 14.45 3.12 0.12
N THR A 152 15.14 2.91 1.25
CA THR A 152 16.33 3.70 1.61
C THR A 152 17.48 3.52 0.60
N GLU A 153 17.64 2.34 0.04
CA GLU A 153 18.65 2.07 -0.98
C GLU A 153 18.24 2.65 -2.34
N ILE A 154 16.96 2.49 -2.73
CA ILE A 154 16.40 3.05 -3.94
C ILE A 154 16.52 4.59 -3.95
N ALA A 155 16.27 5.25 -2.83
CA ALA A 155 16.42 6.70 -2.72
C ALA A 155 17.83 7.23 -3.05
N LYS A 156 18.84 6.36 -3.05
CA LYS A 156 20.23 6.70 -3.40
C LYS A 156 20.56 6.50 -4.87
N ILE A 157 19.70 5.82 -5.62
CA ILE A 157 19.92 5.50 -7.03
C ILE A 157 18.94 6.24 -7.93
N SER A 158 19.29 6.39 -9.21
CA SER A 158 18.39 6.99 -10.18
C SER A 158 17.28 6.00 -10.56
N GLU A 159 16.05 6.46 -10.65
CA GLU A 159 14.91 5.68 -11.15
C GLU A 159 15.19 5.02 -12.51
N LYS A 160 16.00 5.66 -13.38
CA LYS A 160 16.41 5.09 -14.66
C LYS A 160 17.16 3.76 -14.51
N VAL A 161 17.87 3.57 -13.38
CA VAL A 161 18.59 2.31 -13.10
C VAL A 161 17.58 1.21 -12.78
N LEU A 162 16.53 1.49 -11.99
CA LEU A 162 15.46 0.54 -11.68
C LEU A 162 14.74 0.08 -12.95
N ILE A 163 14.39 1.03 -13.82
CA ILE A 163 13.72 0.76 -15.10
C ILE A 163 14.62 -0.10 -15.99
N ALA A 164 15.91 0.24 -16.10
CA ALA A 164 16.86 -0.51 -16.91
C ALA A 164 17.05 -1.95 -16.42
N ASP A 165 17.13 -2.15 -15.09
CA ASP A 165 17.26 -3.48 -14.48
C ASP A 165 16.00 -4.34 -14.72
N TYR A 166 14.82 -3.76 -14.54
CA TYR A 166 13.56 -4.45 -14.84
C TYR A 166 13.48 -4.87 -16.31
N ASN A 167 13.80 -3.94 -17.24
CA ASN A 167 13.77 -4.24 -18.67
C ASN A 167 14.80 -5.33 -19.04
N ALA A 168 15.96 -5.34 -18.39
CA ALA A 168 16.95 -6.40 -18.58
C ALA A 168 16.44 -7.77 -18.10
N LYS A 169 15.75 -7.83 -16.96
CA LYS A 169 15.10 -9.05 -16.46
C LYS A 169 14.00 -9.55 -17.40
N VAL A 170 13.16 -8.68 -17.89
CA VAL A 170 12.11 -9.02 -18.88
C VAL A 170 12.71 -9.49 -20.19
N ALA A 171 13.80 -8.88 -20.67
CA ALA A 171 14.47 -9.30 -21.90
C ALA A 171 15.24 -10.61 -21.73
N GLY A 172 15.85 -10.84 -20.55
CA GLY A 172 16.63 -12.04 -20.22
C GLY A 172 15.82 -13.26 -19.81
N GLY A 173 14.54 -13.08 -19.49
CA GLY A 173 13.64 -14.13 -18.98
C GLY A 173 13.38 -15.33 -19.90
N GLY A 174 13.97 -15.33 -21.11
CA GLY A 174 13.96 -16.46 -22.05
C GLY A 174 15.21 -17.33 -22.07
N SER A 175 16.25 -17.05 -21.27
CA SER A 175 17.56 -17.71 -21.36
C SER A 175 18.08 -18.27 -20.03
N THR A 176 17.37 -19.18 -19.40
CA THR A 176 17.98 -20.16 -18.49
C THR A 176 18.22 -21.48 -19.22
N GLY A 177 18.98 -21.41 -20.29
CA GLY A 177 19.60 -22.55 -20.95
C GLY A 177 20.95 -22.81 -20.31
N GLY A 178 21.09 -23.94 -19.59
CA GLY A 178 22.21 -24.34 -18.78
C GLY A 178 23.58 -24.22 -19.40
N SER A 179 24.52 -23.79 -18.59
CA SER A 179 25.95 -24.18 -18.73
C SER A 179 26.32 -24.89 -17.45
N GLY A 180 26.50 -26.21 -17.57
CA GLY A 180 26.90 -27.06 -16.48
C GLY A 180 28.33 -26.72 -16.01
N GLY A 181 28.46 -26.51 -14.71
CA GLY A 181 29.73 -26.51 -13.97
C GLY A 181 29.50 -27.23 -12.67
N GLY A 182 29.96 -28.52 -12.60
CA GLY A 182 29.89 -29.32 -11.40
C GLY A 182 30.79 -28.76 -10.31
N GLY A 183 30.26 -28.50 -9.13
CA GLY A 183 30.99 -28.15 -7.93
C GLY A 183 30.25 -28.68 -6.71
N GLY A 184 30.91 -29.58 -5.97
CA GLY A 184 30.34 -30.39 -4.89
C GLY A 184 29.78 -29.56 -3.74
N TRP A 185 28.67 -30.03 -3.24
CA TRP A 185 27.98 -29.57 -2.04
C TRP A 185 28.60 -30.19 -0.80
N SER A 186 29.25 -29.40 0.03
CA SER A 186 29.49 -29.75 1.44
C SER A 186 28.48 -28.93 2.27
N GLY A 187 27.69 -29.67 3.10
CA GLY A 187 26.60 -29.09 3.88
C GLY A 187 27.08 -28.18 4.99
N GLY A 188 26.36 -27.08 5.15
CA GLY A 188 26.40 -26.18 6.29
C GLY A 188 25.01 -25.55 6.40
N GLY A 189 24.30 -25.84 7.52
CA GLY A 189 23.01 -25.22 7.80
C GLY A 189 23.19 -23.71 7.95
N GLY A 190 22.59 -22.95 7.10
CA GLY A 190 22.48 -21.49 7.19
C GLY A 190 21.02 -21.15 7.08
N ASP A 191 20.60 -20.22 7.94
CA ASP A 191 19.26 -19.65 7.96
C ASP A 191 18.81 -19.24 6.55
N ALA A 192 17.52 -19.53 6.23
CA ALA A 192 16.93 -19.08 5.00
C ALA A 192 16.97 -17.55 4.94
N PRO A 193 17.46 -16.94 3.86
CA PRO A 193 17.49 -15.49 3.75
C PRO A 193 16.08 -14.93 3.80
N ALA A 194 15.92 -13.78 4.46
CA ALA A 194 14.66 -13.03 4.48
C ALA A 194 14.22 -12.71 3.05
N PRO A 195 12.91 -12.70 2.73
CA PRO A 195 12.41 -12.56 1.35
C PRO A 195 12.78 -11.24 0.67
N ASP A 196 13.09 -10.21 1.44
CA ASP A 196 13.61 -8.94 0.94
C ASP A 196 15.01 -9.07 0.31
N GLN A 197 15.81 -10.08 0.70
CA GLN A 197 17.13 -10.32 0.11
C GLN A 197 17.04 -10.86 -1.33
N CYS A 198 15.99 -11.61 -1.66
CA CYS A 198 15.81 -12.10 -3.03
C CYS A 198 15.50 -11.00 -4.05
N LEU A 199 14.97 -9.85 -3.59
CA LEU A 199 14.64 -8.71 -4.47
C LEU A 199 15.81 -7.74 -4.63
N THR A 200 16.73 -7.66 -3.66
CA THR A 200 17.87 -6.74 -3.69
C THR A 200 19.14 -7.35 -4.25
N ASP A 201 19.38 -8.66 -4.09
CA ASP A 201 20.59 -9.33 -4.60
C ASP A 201 20.69 -9.34 -6.14
N GLY A 202 19.57 -9.07 -6.83
CA GLY A 202 19.54 -8.88 -8.27
C GLY A 202 19.72 -7.45 -8.74
N LEU A 203 19.63 -6.46 -7.85
CA LEU A 203 19.70 -5.02 -8.20
C LEU A 203 21.09 -4.40 -7.98
N LEU A 204 21.94 -5.05 -7.14
CA LEU A 204 23.20 -4.45 -6.68
C LEU A 204 24.46 -5.25 -7.04
N ASN A 205 24.37 -6.32 -7.87
CA ASN A 205 25.52 -7.08 -8.37
C ASN A 205 25.65 -6.92 -9.88
#